data_1f8841fcb6387f20bd4a69bdeb003796
#
_entry.id   1f8841fcb6387f20bd4a69bdeb003796
#
_cell.length_a   1.000
_cell.length_b   1.000
_cell.length_c   1.000
_cell.angle_alpha   90.00
_cell.angle_beta   90.00
_cell.angle_gamma   90.00
#
_symmetry.space_group_name_H-M   'P 1'
#
loop_
_entity.id
_entity.type
_entity.pdbx_description
1 polymer ?
#
loop_
_entity_poly.entity_id
_entity_poly.type
_entity_poly.pdbx_seq_one_letter_code
_entity_poly.pdbx_strand_id
1 'polypeptide(L)'
;MTDFDPAQHRMVSEQRWFEDFVLGERFVIPSRTQTSAVFAAFQTASGDTHPIHYDVEYCRTRGMPDLLAHGFQTLVHTAPGAGLFPYIVEESLVGFLEQSSRFLKPVYAGDTIYPALEVTELVPGRSTGVVTLRSTVFNQRKELVLEGMQKFLIRMRPAGA
;
A
#
# COMPACT_ATOMS: atom_id res chain seq x y z
N MET A 1 -29.59 -20.26 21.56
CA MET A 1 -28.93 -19.50 20.45
C MET A 1 -27.81 -18.72 21.09
N THR A 2 -26.58 -18.98 20.70
CA THR A 2 -25.44 -18.15 21.13
C THR A 2 -25.63 -16.78 20.52
N ASP A 3 -25.57 -15.77 21.36
CA ASP A 3 -25.68 -14.36 20.95
C ASP A 3 -24.39 -14.01 20.19
N PHE A 4 -24.38 -14.27 18.89
CA PHE A 4 -23.24 -13.96 18.04
C PHE A 4 -23.24 -12.46 17.73
N ASP A 5 -22.30 -11.76 18.32
CA ASP A 5 -22.06 -10.34 18.04
C ASP A 5 -20.69 -10.16 17.36
N PRO A 6 -20.63 -9.86 16.05
CA PRO A 6 -19.39 -9.64 15.33
C PRO A 6 -18.53 -8.54 15.92
N ALA A 7 -19.12 -7.55 16.57
CA ALA A 7 -18.39 -6.42 17.19
C ALA A 7 -17.48 -6.87 18.34
N GLN A 8 -17.75 -8.04 18.94
CA GLN A 8 -16.92 -8.62 19.99
C GLN A 8 -15.73 -9.43 19.45
N HIS A 9 -15.67 -9.69 18.14
CA HIS A 9 -14.64 -10.49 17.51
C HIS A 9 -13.57 -9.57 16.88
N ARG A 10 -12.73 -8.96 17.70
CA ARG A 10 -11.61 -8.16 17.23
C ARG A 10 -10.44 -9.06 16.87
N MET A 11 -9.95 -8.95 15.64
CA MET A 11 -8.80 -9.70 15.14
C MET A 11 -7.46 -9.05 15.46
N VAL A 12 -7.47 -7.82 15.97
CA VAL A 12 -6.24 -7.04 16.25
C VAL A 12 -6.30 -6.48 17.65
N SER A 13 -5.13 -6.39 18.25
CA SER A 13 -4.97 -5.98 19.63
C SER A 13 -5.26 -4.48 19.82
N GLU A 14 -4.30 -3.69 20.12
CA GLU A 14 -4.48 -2.34 20.58
C GLU A 14 -4.64 -1.35 19.42
N GLN A 15 -5.57 -0.39 19.63
CA GLN A 15 -5.69 0.78 18.77
C GLN A 15 -4.55 1.74 19.05
N ARG A 16 -4.04 2.38 18.00
CA ARG A 16 -2.98 3.36 18.08
C ARG A 16 -3.49 4.75 17.75
N TRP A 17 -2.98 5.69 18.51
CA TRP A 17 -3.19 7.12 18.31
C TRP A 17 -1.91 7.75 17.78
N PHE A 18 -1.95 9.03 17.45
CA PHE A 18 -0.79 9.69 16.86
C PHE A 18 0.49 9.54 17.71
N GLU A 19 0.34 9.60 19.03
CA GLU A 19 1.46 9.51 19.98
C GLU A 19 2.14 8.14 20.04
N ASP A 20 1.49 7.11 19.54
CA ASP A 20 2.00 5.74 19.58
C ASP A 20 2.91 5.39 18.39
N PHE A 21 3.02 6.31 17.42
CA PHE A 21 3.90 6.11 16.27
C PHE A 21 5.33 6.50 16.57
N VAL A 22 6.29 5.73 16.05
CA VAL A 22 7.72 5.95 16.25
C VAL A 22 8.40 6.07 14.89
N LEU A 23 9.32 7.05 14.75
CA LEU A 23 10.14 7.20 13.55
C LEU A 23 10.96 5.94 13.28
N GLY A 24 10.96 5.50 12.02
CA GLY A 24 11.65 4.28 11.58
C GLY A 24 10.84 2.99 11.78
N GLU A 25 9.66 3.07 12.39
CA GLU A 25 8.75 1.91 12.48
C GLU A 25 8.32 1.46 11.09
N ARG A 26 8.30 0.14 10.87
CA ARG A 26 8.01 -0.44 9.56
C ARG A 26 6.80 -1.35 9.59
N PHE A 27 5.96 -1.19 8.58
CA PHE A 27 4.80 -2.02 8.34
C PHE A 27 5.00 -2.79 7.05
N VAL A 28 5.03 -4.12 7.16
CA VAL A 28 5.14 -5.02 6.01
C VAL A 28 3.77 -5.22 5.39
N ILE A 29 3.71 -5.14 4.08
CA ILE A 29 2.55 -5.53 3.28
C ILE A 29 2.88 -6.89 2.64
N PRO A 30 1.97 -7.88 2.66
CA PRO A 30 2.21 -9.19 2.06
C PRO A 30 2.66 -9.08 0.60
N SER A 31 3.69 -9.84 0.23
CA SER A 31 4.19 -9.91 -1.13
C SER A 31 3.13 -10.46 -2.09
N ARG A 32 3.22 -10.06 -3.35
CA ARG A 32 2.29 -10.52 -4.38
C ARG A 32 2.96 -10.70 -5.73
N THR A 33 2.77 -11.86 -6.33
CA THR A 33 3.16 -12.10 -7.71
C THR A 33 2.17 -11.40 -8.65
N GLN A 34 2.71 -10.72 -9.63
CA GLN A 34 1.97 -10.00 -10.66
C GLN A 34 1.52 -10.98 -11.74
N THR A 35 0.44 -11.70 -11.47
CA THR A 35 -0.15 -12.69 -12.39
C THR A 35 -1.00 -12.03 -13.46
N SER A 36 -1.33 -12.75 -14.54
CA SER A 36 -2.28 -12.29 -15.55
C SER A 36 -3.64 -11.91 -14.96
N ALA A 37 -4.07 -12.57 -13.89
CA ALA A 37 -5.30 -12.22 -13.18
C ALA A 37 -5.23 -10.83 -12.52
N VAL A 38 -4.07 -10.47 -11.94
CA VAL A 38 -3.85 -9.13 -11.35
C VAL A 38 -3.89 -8.07 -12.45
N PHE A 39 -3.25 -8.32 -13.59
CA PHE A 39 -3.29 -7.43 -14.75
C PHE A 39 -4.72 -7.22 -15.25
N ALA A 40 -5.47 -8.29 -15.48
CA ALA A 40 -6.86 -8.21 -15.96
C ALA A 40 -7.76 -7.46 -14.98
N ALA A 41 -7.62 -7.71 -13.69
CA ALA A 41 -8.40 -7.03 -12.65
C ALA A 41 -8.11 -5.52 -12.63
N PHE A 42 -6.83 -5.13 -12.70
CA PHE A 42 -6.45 -3.71 -12.73
C PHE A 42 -6.89 -3.03 -14.02
N GLN A 43 -6.73 -3.68 -15.17
CA GLN A 43 -7.19 -3.18 -16.46
C GLN A 43 -8.70 -2.89 -16.46
N THR A 44 -9.49 -3.82 -15.90
CA THR A 44 -10.94 -3.64 -15.74
C THR A 44 -11.28 -2.47 -14.83
N ALA A 45 -10.57 -2.33 -13.72
CA ALA A 45 -10.83 -1.27 -12.75
C ALA A 45 -10.40 0.12 -13.23
N SER A 46 -9.28 0.19 -13.96
CA SER A 46 -8.71 1.47 -14.44
C SER A 46 -9.27 1.93 -15.77
N GLY A 47 -9.75 1.00 -16.61
CA GLY A 47 -10.08 1.27 -18.01
C GLY A 47 -8.86 1.49 -18.91
N ASP A 48 -7.63 1.34 -18.39
CA ASP A 48 -6.39 1.48 -19.17
C ASP A 48 -6.13 0.20 -19.96
N THR A 49 -6.41 0.28 -21.26
CA THR A 49 -6.36 -0.84 -22.22
C THR A 49 -5.22 -0.71 -23.21
N HIS A 50 -4.11 -0.05 -22.82
CA HIS A 50 -2.95 0.01 -23.70
C HIS A 50 -2.34 -1.39 -23.90
N PRO A 51 -2.04 -1.82 -25.16
CA PRO A 51 -1.61 -3.21 -25.44
C PRO A 51 -0.33 -3.66 -24.74
N ILE A 52 0.49 -2.74 -24.23
CA ILE A 52 1.68 -3.06 -23.43
C ILE A 52 1.34 -3.87 -22.16
N HIS A 53 0.09 -3.83 -21.72
CA HIS A 53 -0.38 -4.45 -20.49
C HIS A 53 -1.11 -5.79 -20.70
N TYR A 54 -1.44 -6.15 -21.96
CA TYR A 54 -2.22 -7.37 -22.22
C TYR A 54 -1.84 -8.13 -23.50
N ASP A 55 -1.03 -7.55 -24.40
CA ASP A 55 -0.63 -8.16 -25.66
C ASP A 55 0.86 -8.53 -25.64
N VAL A 56 1.13 -9.82 -25.44
CA VAL A 56 2.49 -10.34 -25.35
C VAL A 56 3.27 -10.14 -26.67
N GLU A 57 2.60 -10.30 -27.82
CA GLU A 57 3.25 -10.11 -29.12
C GLU A 57 3.61 -8.64 -29.35
N TYR A 58 2.73 -7.73 -28.91
CA TYR A 58 3.02 -6.31 -28.93
C TYR A 58 4.26 -5.98 -28.08
N CYS A 59 4.38 -6.54 -26.88
CA CYS A 59 5.55 -6.37 -26.02
C CYS A 59 6.82 -6.95 -26.66
N ARG A 60 6.74 -8.18 -27.19
CA ARG A 60 7.86 -8.87 -27.82
C ARG A 60 8.44 -8.10 -29.00
N THR A 61 7.59 -7.54 -29.88
CA THR A 61 8.05 -6.73 -31.03
C THR A 61 8.77 -5.44 -30.61
N ARG A 62 8.65 -5.04 -29.35
CA ARG A 62 9.30 -3.86 -28.76
C ARG A 62 10.46 -4.20 -27.83
N GLY A 63 10.89 -5.47 -27.85
CA GLY A 63 12.02 -5.94 -27.04
C GLY A 63 11.73 -6.03 -25.54
N MET A 64 10.47 -6.06 -25.14
CA MET A 64 10.07 -6.28 -23.75
C MET A 64 10.02 -7.78 -23.44
N PRO A 65 10.42 -8.20 -22.23
CA PRO A 65 10.45 -9.62 -21.88
C PRO A 65 9.05 -10.21 -21.68
N ASP A 66 8.06 -9.42 -21.25
CA ASP A 66 6.69 -9.82 -20.99
C ASP A 66 5.77 -8.59 -20.90
N LEU A 67 4.50 -8.77 -20.51
CA LEU A 67 3.57 -7.70 -20.22
C LEU A 67 4.12 -6.77 -19.14
N LEU A 68 4.07 -5.47 -19.38
CA LEU A 68 4.48 -4.47 -18.40
C LEU A 68 3.31 -4.13 -17.46
N ALA A 69 3.52 -4.17 -16.16
CA ALA A 69 2.52 -3.73 -15.21
C ALA A 69 2.23 -2.22 -15.36
N HIS A 70 0.98 -1.83 -15.20
CA HIS A 70 0.65 -0.42 -15.09
C HIS A 70 1.40 0.19 -13.89
N GLY A 71 1.85 1.42 -14.01
CA GLY A 71 2.46 2.11 -12.87
C GLY A 71 1.52 2.13 -11.66
N PHE A 72 0.28 2.52 -11.86
CA PHE A 72 -0.74 2.52 -10.81
C PHE A 72 -1.08 1.11 -10.30
N GLN A 73 -0.98 0.06 -11.12
CA GLN A 73 -1.10 -1.33 -10.64
C GLN A 73 -0.01 -1.67 -9.63
N THR A 74 1.23 -1.25 -9.89
CA THR A 74 2.33 -1.40 -8.93
C THR A 74 2.08 -0.56 -7.68
N LEU A 75 1.61 0.66 -7.84
CA LEU A 75 1.35 1.60 -6.74
C LEU A 75 0.27 1.11 -5.77
N VAL A 76 -0.85 0.54 -6.26
CA VAL A 76 -1.95 0.11 -5.36
C VAL A 76 -1.52 -0.96 -4.37
N HIS A 77 -0.43 -1.67 -4.61
CA HIS A 77 0.12 -2.63 -3.65
C HIS A 77 0.79 -1.97 -2.44
N THR A 78 1.01 -0.65 -2.47
CA THR A 78 1.44 0.11 -1.29
C THR A 78 0.28 0.58 -0.42
N ALA A 79 -0.96 0.27 -0.81
CA ALA A 79 -2.13 0.64 -0.02
C ALA A 79 -2.03 0.01 1.38
N PRO A 80 -2.11 0.80 2.46
CA PRO A 80 -1.97 0.29 3.82
C PRO A 80 -2.98 -0.80 4.17
N GLY A 81 -4.15 -0.76 3.52
CA GLY A 81 -5.22 -1.74 3.67
C GLY A 81 -4.86 -3.17 3.30
N ALA A 82 -3.77 -3.37 2.56
CA ALA A 82 -3.24 -4.70 2.27
C ALA A 82 -2.42 -5.30 3.43
N GLY A 83 -2.13 -4.52 4.48
CA GLY A 83 -1.38 -4.94 5.67
C GLY A 83 -2.17 -4.69 6.96
N LEU A 84 -1.47 -4.60 8.08
CA LEU A 84 -2.08 -4.44 9.42
C LEU A 84 -2.39 -2.98 9.79
N PHE A 85 -1.79 -2.01 9.09
CA PHE A 85 -1.89 -0.60 9.44
C PHE A 85 -3.34 -0.10 9.64
N PRO A 86 -4.32 -0.38 8.76
CA PRO A 86 -5.67 0.13 8.96
C PRO A 86 -6.34 -0.35 10.24
N TYR A 87 -6.04 -1.59 10.62
CA TYR A 87 -6.65 -2.21 11.79
C TYR A 87 -6.15 -1.62 13.11
N ILE A 88 -4.91 -1.14 13.15
CA ILE A 88 -4.35 -0.50 14.34
C ILE A 88 -4.74 0.97 14.47
N VAL A 89 -5.26 1.60 13.41
CA VAL A 89 -5.70 3.01 13.39
C VAL A 89 -7.19 3.16 13.15
N GLU A 90 -7.96 2.10 13.25
CA GLU A 90 -9.40 2.10 12.94
C GLU A 90 -10.17 3.21 13.66
N GLU A 91 -9.86 3.44 14.95
CA GLU A 91 -10.50 4.47 15.76
C GLU A 91 -9.87 5.87 15.59
N SER A 92 -8.63 5.94 15.15
CA SER A 92 -7.84 7.18 15.08
C SER A 92 -7.68 7.76 13.68
N LEU A 93 -7.87 6.97 12.63
CA LEU A 93 -7.73 7.43 11.25
C LEU A 93 -8.83 8.44 10.89
N VAL A 94 -8.40 9.65 10.53
CA VAL A 94 -9.30 10.70 10.04
C VAL A 94 -9.33 10.73 8.51
N GLY A 95 -8.17 10.58 7.87
CA GLY A 95 -8.13 10.62 6.41
C GLY A 95 -6.75 10.41 5.82
N PHE A 96 -6.77 10.16 4.52
CA PHE A 96 -5.61 10.06 3.65
C PHE A 96 -5.41 11.42 2.97
N LEU A 97 -4.27 12.07 3.18
CA LEU A 97 -4.07 13.46 2.78
C LEU A 97 -3.30 13.60 1.47
N GLU A 98 -2.27 12.78 1.29
CA GLU A 98 -1.33 12.96 0.18
C GLU A 98 -0.71 11.63 -0.20
N GLN A 99 -0.44 11.46 -1.48
CA GLN A 99 0.35 10.37 -2.02
C GLN A 99 1.25 10.91 -3.14
N SER A 100 2.51 10.56 -3.08
CA SER A 100 3.47 10.77 -4.16
C SER A 100 4.25 9.49 -4.43
N SER A 101 4.69 9.30 -5.67
CA SER A 101 5.50 8.13 -6.02
C SER A 101 6.36 8.37 -7.24
N ARG A 102 7.47 7.63 -7.29
CA ARG A 102 8.35 7.52 -8.45
C ARG A 102 8.49 6.06 -8.84
N PHE A 103 8.31 5.78 -10.12
CA PHE A 103 8.51 4.47 -10.72
C PHE A 103 9.95 4.38 -11.20
N LEU A 104 10.74 3.52 -10.58
CA LEU A 104 12.19 3.47 -10.77
C LEU A 104 12.63 2.39 -11.74
N LYS A 105 11.90 1.27 -11.77
CA LYS A 105 12.16 0.14 -12.66
C LYS A 105 10.84 -0.49 -13.11
N PRO A 106 10.83 -1.12 -14.29
CA PRO A 106 9.65 -1.84 -14.76
C PRO A 106 9.35 -3.07 -13.91
N VAL A 107 8.07 -3.38 -13.78
CA VAL A 107 7.57 -4.62 -13.20
C VAL A 107 6.85 -5.38 -14.31
N TYR A 108 7.21 -6.63 -14.52
CA TYR A 108 6.65 -7.47 -15.57
C TYR A 108 5.72 -8.55 -15.01
N ALA A 109 4.90 -9.12 -15.87
CA ALA A 109 4.12 -10.29 -15.52
C ALA A 109 5.05 -11.40 -15.00
N GLY A 110 4.65 -12.05 -13.91
CA GLY A 110 5.46 -13.04 -13.21
C GLY A 110 6.41 -12.48 -12.14
N ASP A 111 6.71 -11.18 -12.12
CA ASP A 111 7.48 -10.59 -11.03
C ASP A 111 6.70 -10.67 -9.70
N THR A 112 7.42 -10.93 -8.63
CA THR A 112 6.88 -10.86 -7.26
C THR A 112 7.36 -9.59 -6.61
N ILE A 113 6.44 -8.79 -6.09
CA ILE A 113 6.73 -7.51 -5.45
C ILE A 113 6.52 -7.59 -3.93
N TYR A 114 7.33 -6.83 -3.21
CA TYR A 114 7.42 -6.78 -1.75
C TYR A 114 7.24 -5.34 -1.29
N PRO A 115 6.01 -4.91 -1.01
CA PRO A 115 5.74 -3.57 -0.52
C PRO A 115 6.05 -3.45 0.97
N ALA A 116 6.45 -2.25 1.39
CA ALA A 116 6.63 -1.90 2.80
C ALA A 116 6.35 -0.40 3.02
N LEU A 117 5.98 -0.07 4.25
CA LEU A 117 5.77 1.30 4.72
C LEU A 117 6.72 1.56 5.90
N GLU A 118 7.27 2.76 6.00
CA GLU A 118 8.14 3.19 7.09
C GLU A 118 7.73 4.59 7.57
N VAL A 119 7.55 4.77 8.87
CA VAL A 119 7.27 6.09 9.46
C VAL A 119 8.51 6.97 9.33
N THR A 120 8.41 8.05 8.55
CA THR A 120 9.54 8.95 8.30
C THR A 120 9.36 10.34 8.89
N GLU A 121 8.13 10.75 9.19
CA GLU A 121 7.86 12.05 9.76
C GLU A 121 6.59 12.00 10.62
N LEU A 122 6.62 12.70 11.74
CA LEU A 122 5.49 12.86 12.65
C LEU A 122 5.32 14.36 12.94
N VAL A 123 4.21 14.93 12.48
CA VAL A 123 3.90 16.35 12.69
C VAL A 123 2.68 16.46 13.60
N PRO A 124 2.88 16.78 14.89
CA PRO A 124 1.77 16.89 15.82
C PRO A 124 0.95 18.17 15.57
N GLY A 125 -0.36 18.06 15.73
CA GLY A 125 -1.29 19.18 15.78
C GLY A 125 -2.02 19.23 17.12
N ARG A 126 -3.14 19.96 17.19
CA ARG A 126 -3.88 20.14 18.46
C ARG A 126 -4.71 18.91 18.84
N SER A 127 -5.44 18.33 17.90
CA SER A 127 -6.36 17.20 18.11
C SER A 127 -6.07 16.04 17.15
N THR A 128 -5.22 16.27 16.19
CA THR A 128 -4.75 15.30 15.18
C THR A 128 -3.29 15.60 14.90
N GLY A 129 -2.58 14.62 14.35
CA GLY A 129 -1.25 14.80 13.80
C GLY A 129 -1.15 14.15 12.42
N VAL A 130 -0.13 14.53 11.65
CA VAL A 130 0.16 13.94 10.35
C VAL A 130 1.28 12.93 10.50
N VAL A 131 0.97 11.68 10.13
CA VAL A 131 1.94 10.59 10.02
C VAL A 131 2.34 10.45 8.56
N THR A 132 3.61 10.64 8.26
CA THR A 132 4.16 10.42 6.91
C THR A 132 4.82 9.05 6.85
N LEU A 133 4.36 8.23 5.92
CA LEU A 133 4.88 6.90 5.64
C LEU A 133 5.64 6.92 4.30
N ARG A 134 6.92 6.57 4.32
CA ARG A 134 7.64 6.23 3.09
C ARG A 134 7.16 4.87 2.62
N SER A 135 6.71 4.78 1.37
CA SER A 135 6.35 3.52 0.72
C SER A 135 7.48 3.06 -0.20
N THR A 136 7.82 1.78 -0.14
CA THR A 136 8.80 1.15 -1.02
C THR A 136 8.25 -0.14 -1.57
N VAL A 137 8.59 -0.45 -2.82
CA VAL A 137 8.29 -1.74 -3.44
C VAL A 137 9.58 -2.29 -4.03
N PHE A 138 9.97 -3.46 -3.57
CA PHE A 138 11.08 -4.23 -4.14
C PHE A 138 10.54 -5.40 -4.97
N ASN A 139 11.29 -5.84 -5.98
CA ASN A 139 10.99 -7.08 -6.67
C ASN A 139 11.76 -8.26 -6.06
N GLN A 140 11.57 -9.48 -6.59
CA GLN A 140 12.26 -10.70 -6.14
C GLN A 140 13.78 -10.67 -6.32
N ARG A 141 14.30 -9.78 -7.15
CA ARG A 141 15.73 -9.53 -7.34
C ARG A 141 16.29 -8.51 -6.35
N LYS A 142 15.50 -8.08 -5.36
CA LYS A 142 15.82 -7.02 -4.38
C LYS A 142 16.08 -5.66 -5.03
N GLU A 143 15.52 -5.41 -6.19
CA GLU A 143 15.60 -4.12 -6.85
C GLU A 143 14.44 -3.24 -6.39
N LEU A 144 14.73 -1.99 -6.03
CA LEU A 144 13.71 -1.00 -5.73
C LEU A 144 13.03 -0.59 -7.04
N VAL A 145 11.76 -0.91 -7.18
CA VAL A 145 10.97 -0.64 -8.40
C VAL A 145 10.06 0.57 -8.25
N LEU A 146 9.67 0.89 -7.02
CA LEU A 146 8.86 2.06 -6.69
C LEU A 146 9.26 2.59 -5.31
N GLU A 147 9.28 3.91 -5.17
CA GLU A 147 9.29 4.57 -3.87
C GLU A 147 8.32 5.77 -3.87
N GLY A 148 7.84 6.12 -2.68
CA GLY A 148 6.94 7.25 -2.53
C GLY A 148 6.68 7.61 -1.09
N MET A 149 5.72 8.49 -0.88
CA MET A 149 5.26 8.90 0.43
C MET A 149 3.74 8.93 0.48
N GLN A 150 3.21 8.62 1.65
CA GLN A 150 1.79 8.69 1.97
C GLN A 150 1.61 9.45 3.28
N LYS A 151 0.66 10.37 3.35
CA LYS A 151 0.37 11.11 4.57
C LYS A 151 -1.03 10.81 5.07
N PHE A 152 -1.11 10.51 6.35
CA PHE A 152 -2.35 10.18 7.05
C PHE A 152 -2.59 11.16 8.18
N LEU A 153 -3.83 11.61 8.31
CA LEU A 153 -4.29 12.39 9.44
C LEU A 153 -4.81 11.44 10.51
N ILE A 154 -4.14 11.42 11.65
CA ILE A 154 -4.43 10.52 12.78
C ILE A 154 -4.82 11.35 14.00
N ARG A 155 -5.84 10.91 14.73
CA ARG A 155 -6.28 11.58 15.98
C ARG A 155 -5.22 11.46 17.07
N MET A 156 -5.15 12.49 17.90
CA MET A 156 -4.47 12.39 19.21
C MET A 156 -5.28 11.49 20.13
N ARG A 157 -4.62 10.91 21.14
CA ARG A 157 -5.28 10.10 22.16
C ARG A 157 -6.34 10.93 22.90
N PRO A 158 -7.56 10.42 23.05
CA PRO A 158 -8.58 11.10 23.86
C PRO A 158 -8.13 11.25 25.31
N ALA A 159 -8.48 12.36 25.93
CA ALA A 159 -8.21 12.55 27.35
C ALA A 159 -8.97 11.49 28.16
N GLY A 160 -8.25 10.64 28.89
CA GLY A 160 -8.82 9.58 29.72
C GLY A 160 -8.95 8.20 29.05
N ALA A 161 -8.36 8.01 27.87
CA ALA A 161 -8.25 6.69 27.22
C ALA A 161 -6.92 6.00 27.57
#